data_479ff1211c9fef227af22b14a322a806
#
_entry.id   479ff1211c9fef227af22b14a322a806
#
_cell.length_a   1.000
_cell.length_b   1.000
_cell.length_c   1.000
_cell.angle_alpha   90.00
_cell.angle_beta   90.00
_cell.angle_gamma   90.00
#
_symmetry.space_group_name_H-M   'P 1'
#
loop_
_entity.id
_entity.type
_entity.pdbx_description
1 polymer ?
#
loop_
_entity_poly.entity_id
_entity_poly.type
_entity_poly.pdbx_seq_one_letter_code
_entity_poly.pdbx_strand_id
1 'polypeptide(L)'
;MSKNLIPQIAQMLGLQLGEEFKVKGEDELTYRFDSDGLKLTHDSGIELADVSAKVAFAALLNGKDEIIKLPWKPKAGEQYYSFGGRFFGDPTVWIVIDVIWQGLAYDVAIFEKGWVYRTQEEAEAALPAVAAEMGVEYEL
;
A
#
# COMPACT_ATOMS: atom_id res chain seq x y z
N MET A 1 -17.95 -29.75 6.23
CA MET A 1 -17.85 -28.41 5.66
C MET A 1 -16.41 -27.94 5.73
N SER A 2 -15.80 -27.65 4.59
CA SER A 2 -14.42 -27.17 4.58
C SER A 2 -14.38 -25.70 5.00
N LYS A 3 -13.45 -25.38 5.87
CA LYS A 3 -13.26 -24.03 6.38
C LYS A 3 -12.27 -23.29 5.46
N ASN A 4 -12.64 -22.10 5.02
CA ASN A 4 -11.74 -21.27 4.22
C ASN A 4 -10.69 -20.66 5.14
N LEU A 5 -9.44 -21.10 5.00
CA LEU A 5 -8.33 -20.62 5.83
C LEU A 5 -7.54 -19.49 5.18
N ILE A 6 -7.87 -19.07 3.97
CA ILE A 6 -7.10 -18.06 3.24
C ILE A 6 -7.00 -16.73 4.01
N PRO A 7 -8.10 -16.19 4.60
CA PRO A 7 -7.96 -14.96 5.40
C PRO A 7 -6.99 -15.09 6.57
N GLN A 8 -7.00 -16.26 7.24
CA GLN A 8 -6.09 -16.51 8.36
C GLN A 8 -4.65 -16.62 7.90
N ILE A 9 -4.40 -17.27 6.75
CA ILE A 9 -3.06 -17.40 6.18
C ILE A 9 -2.52 -16.04 5.80
N ALA A 10 -3.30 -15.21 5.15
CA ALA A 10 -2.90 -13.85 4.81
C ALA A 10 -2.52 -13.07 6.07
N GLN A 11 -3.34 -13.15 7.12
CA GLN A 11 -3.07 -12.49 8.40
C GLN A 11 -1.78 -12.97 9.03
N MET A 12 -1.50 -14.28 9.01
CA MET A 12 -0.25 -14.85 9.52
C MET A 12 0.97 -14.30 8.80
N LEU A 13 0.84 -13.95 7.53
CA LEU A 13 1.90 -13.34 6.74
C LEU A 13 1.93 -11.81 6.85
N GLY A 14 1.07 -11.23 7.68
CA GLY A 14 0.98 -9.79 7.86
C GLY A 14 0.27 -9.06 6.75
N LEU A 15 -0.59 -9.75 6.01
CA LEU A 15 -1.28 -9.22 4.83
C LEU A 15 -2.79 -9.23 5.03
N GLN A 16 -3.49 -8.34 4.31
CA GLN A 16 -4.95 -8.34 4.23
C GLN A 16 -5.40 -8.94 2.90
N LEU A 17 -6.65 -9.40 2.84
CA LEU A 17 -7.20 -9.87 1.58
C LEU A 17 -7.26 -8.73 0.56
N GLY A 18 -6.83 -9.03 -0.67
CA GLY A 18 -6.78 -8.03 -1.73
C GLY A 18 -5.56 -7.12 -1.70
N GLU A 19 -4.75 -7.19 -0.65
CA GLU A 19 -3.53 -6.39 -0.56
C GLU A 19 -2.49 -6.94 -1.55
N GLU A 20 -1.97 -6.08 -2.40
CA GLU A 20 -0.92 -6.46 -3.34
C GLU A 20 0.45 -6.40 -2.65
N PHE A 21 1.32 -7.35 -2.99
CA PHE A 21 2.68 -7.38 -2.48
C PHE A 21 3.62 -7.95 -3.52
N LYS A 22 4.91 -7.80 -3.29
CA LYS A 22 5.97 -8.37 -4.11
C LYS A 22 6.72 -9.44 -3.33
N VAL A 23 7.42 -10.30 -4.03
CA VAL A 23 8.32 -11.28 -3.44
C VAL A 23 9.73 -10.98 -3.94
N LYS A 24 10.70 -11.03 -3.04
CA LYS A 24 12.10 -10.75 -3.38
C LYS A 24 12.59 -11.72 -4.46
N GLY A 25 13.15 -11.17 -5.53
CA GLY A 25 13.62 -11.95 -6.67
C GLY A 25 12.63 -12.14 -7.79
N GLU A 26 11.36 -11.78 -7.58
CA GLU A 26 10.29 -11.89 -8.58
C GLU A 26 9.73 -10.51 -8.91
N ASP A 27 10.58 -9.66 -9.48
CA ASP A 27 10.25 -8.24 -9.66
C ASP A 27 9.14 -7.98 -10.68
N GLU A 28 8.90 -8.92 -11.58
CA GLU A 28 7.88 -8.78 -12.63
C GLU A 28 6.51 -9.28 -12.22
N LEU A 29 6.38 -9.85 -11.01
CA LEU A 29 5.13 -10.42 -10.53
C LEU A 29 4.58 -9.62 -9.37
N THR A 30 3.26 -9.44 -9.37
CA THR A 30 2.51 -8.89 -8.24
C THR A 30 1.61 -9.98 -7.68
N TYR A 31 1.63 -10.14 -6.36
CA TYR A 31 0.92 -11.17 -5.65
C TYR A 31 -0.22 -10.56 -4.84
N ARG A 32 -1.30 -11.29 -4.66
CA ARG A 32 -2.36 -10.92 -3.73
C ARG A 32 -3.09 -12.19 -3.26
N PHE A 33 -3.57 -12.16 -2.04
CA PHE A 33 -4.52 -13.17 -1.56
C PHE A 33 -5.94 -12.64 -1.74
N ASP A 34 -6.79 -13.40 -2.40
CA ASP A 34 -8.21 -13.13 -2.40
C ASP A 34 -8.96 -14.28 -1.72
N SER A 35 -10.29 -14.27 -1.73
CA SER A 35 -11.09 -15.29 -1.04
C SER A 35 -10.85 -16.71 -1.58
N ASP A 36 -10.36 -16.84 -2.82
CA ASP A 36 -10.14 -18.13 -3.48
C ASP A 36 -8.70 -18.63 -3.35
N GLY A 37 -7.77 -17.78 -2.89
CA GLY A 37 -6.38 -18.16 -2.73
C GLY A 37 -5.40 -17.10 -3.19
N LEU A 38 -4.18 -17.54 -3.50
CA LEU A 38 -3.13 -16.64 -3.99
C LEU A 38 -3.28 -16.43 -5.49
N LYS A 39 -3.22 -15.19 -5.91
CA LYS A 39 -3.24 -14.79 -7.32
C LYS A 39 -1.94 -14.09 -7.67
N LEU A 40 -1.41 -14.38 -8.85
CA LEU A 40 -0.20 -13.79 -9.40
C LEU A 40 -0.53 -13.08 -10.70
N THR A 41 -0.11 -11.82 -10.82
CA THR A 41 -0.29 -11.05 -12.05
C THR A 41 1.08 -10.58 -12.52
N HIS A 42 1.40 -10.83 -13.79
CA HIS A 42 2.59 -10.28 -14.41
C HIS A 42 2.40 -8.77 -14.66
N ASP A 43 3.47 -8.00 -14.65
CA ASP A 43 3.42 -6.56 -14.87
C ASP A 43 2.80 -6.17 -16.23
N SER A 44 2.78 -7.10 -17.19
CA SER A 44 2.08 -6.92 -18.46
C SER A 44 0.55 -6.98 -18.34
N GLY A 45 0.01 -7.32 -17.17
CA GLY A 45 -1.42 -7.45 -16.93
C GLY A 45 -1.97 -8.86 -17.08
N ILE A 46 -1.11 -9.84 -17.37
CA ILE A 46 -1.52 -11.24 -17.54
C ILE A 46 -1.55 -11.94 -16.18
N GLU A 47 -2.68 -12.55 -15.84
CA GLU A 47 -2.79 -13.39 -14.64
C GLU A 47 -2.21 -14.77 -14.93
N LEU A 48 -1.36 -15.27 -14.01
CA LEU A 48 -0.70 -16.56 -14.18
C LEU A 48 -1.63 -17.72 -13.82
N ALA A 49 -1.33 -18.90 -14.39
CA ALA A 49 -2.12 -20.09 -14.17
C ALA A 49 -2.06 -20.59 -12.73
N ASP A 50 -3.10 -21.33 -12.32
CA ASP A 50 -3.24 -21.86 -10.96
C ASP A 50 -2.05 -22.71 -10.49
N VAL A 51 -1.39 -23.41 -11.39
CA VAL A 51 -0.21 -24.24 -11.04
C VAL A 51 0.92 -23.35 -10.50
N SER A 52 1.19 -22.23 -11.17
CA SER A 52 2.21 -21.29 -10.72
C SER A 52 1.83 -20.68 -9.38
N ALA A 53 0.56 -20.38 -9.17
CA ALA A 53 0.05 -19.83 -7.90
C ALA A 53 0.23 -20.84 -6.77
N LYS A 54 -0.02 -22.13 -7.00
CA LYS A 54 0.16 -23.18 -5.98
C LYS A 54 1.61 -23.33 -5.57
N VAL A 55 2.53 -23.30 -6.52
CA VAL A 55 3.98 -23.39 -6.23
C VAL A 55 4.42 -22.17 -5.41
N ALA A 56 4.01 -20.97 -5.80
CA ALA A 56 4.33 -19.75 -5.07
C ALA A 56 3.74 -19.75 -3.65
N PHE A 57 2.50 -20.24 -3.50
CA PHE A 57 1.84 -20.38 -2.21
C PHE A 57 2.62 -21.28 -1.28
N ALA A 58 3.05 -22.45 -1.77
CA ALA A 58 3.85 -23.38 -0.98
C ALA A 58 5.18 -22.77 -0.54
N ALA A 59 5.85 -22.02 -1.42
CA ALA A 59 7.10 -21.34 -1.10
C ALA A 59 6.91 -20.30 0.00
N LEU A 60 5.81 -19.52 -0.04
CA LEU A 60 5.48 -18.53 1.00
C LEU A 60 5.21 -19.21 2.33
N LEU A 61 4.47 -20.32 2.35
CA LEU A 61 4.16 -21.05 3.58
C LEU A 61 5.41 -21.67 4.21
N ASN A 62 6.38 -22.07 3.40
CA ASN A 62 7.64 -22.64 3.88
C ASN A 62 8.67 -21.59 4.30
N GLY A 63 8.33 -20.31 4.17
CA GLY A 63 9.23 -19.22 4.53
C GLY A 63 10.43 -19.07 3.59
N LYS A 64 10.39 -19.67 2.40
CA LYS A 64 11.48 -19.59 1.43
C LYS A 64 11.54 -18.24 0.72
N ASP A 65 10.39 -17.60 0.56
CA ASP A 65 10.27 -16.33 -0.14
C ASP A 65 10.07 -15.20 0.86
N GLU A 66 10.76 -14.09 0.63
CA GLU A 66 10.62 -12.89 1.43
C GLU A 66 9.54 -11.99 0.82
N ILE A 67 8.55 -11.64 1.64
CA ILE A 67 7.44 -10.76 1.24
C ILE A 67 7.89 -9.31 1.35
N ILE A 68 7.68 -8.55 0.27
CA ILE A 68 7.91 -7.10 0.25
C ILE A 68 6.55 -6.43 0.16
N LYS A 69 6.13 -5.78 1.25
CA LYS A 69 4.85 -5.07 1.28
C LYS A 69 4.95 -3.81 0.44
N LEU A 70 3.96 -3.61 -0.43
CA LEU A 70 3.88 -2.39 -1.21
C LEU A 70 3.25 -1.28 -0.36
N PRO A 71 3.62 -0.01 -0.60
CA PRO A 71 2.92 1.11 0.03
C PRO A 71 1.44 1.05 -0.31
N TRP A 72 0.59 1.38 0.68
CA TRP A 72 -0.84 1.46 0.43
C TRP A 72 -1.13 2.56 -0.58
N LYS A 73 -1.91 2.22 -1.61
CA LYS A 73 -2.32 3.16 -2.66
C LYS A 73 -3.84 3.22 -2.69
N PRO A 74 -4.45 4.42 -2.63
CA PRO A 74 -5.89 4.54 -2.72
C PRO A 74 -6.43 4.11 -4.08
N LYS A 75 -7.67 3.67 -4.09
CA LYS A 75 -8.42 3.44 -5.33
C LYS A 75 -9.14 4.73 -5.72
N ALA A 76 -9.52 4.84 -6.99
CA ALA A 76 -10.27 6.00 -7.47
C ALA A 76 -11.52 6.24 -6.60
N GLY A 77 -11.67 7.46 -6.10
CA GLY A 77 -12.76 7.84 -5.20
C GLY A 77 -12.52 7.55 -3.72
N GLU A 78 -11.42 6.89 -3.38
CA GLU A 78 -11.08 6.58 -1.99
C GLU A 78 -10.37 7.76 -1.33
N GLN A 79 -10.68 8.00 -0.06
CA GLN A 79 -10.06 9.05 0.71
C GLN A 79 -8.71 8.63 1.25
N TYR A 80 -7.75 9.55 1.23
CA TYR A 80 -6.46 9.37 1.88
C TYR A 80 -6.07 10.64 2.63
N TYR A 81 -5.04 10.55 3.45
CA TYR A 81 -4.53 11.67 4.22
C TYR A 81 -3.12 12.00 3.77
N SER A 82 -2.82 13.28 3.70
CA SER A 82 -1.52 13.80 3.30
C SER A 82 -1.26 15.12 4.00
N PHE A 83 -0.36 15.92 3.46
CA PHE A 83 0.02 17.18 4.07
C PHE A 83 -0.27 18.35 3.14
N GLY A 84 -0.64 19.48 3.73
CA GLY A 84 -0.86 20.71 2.99
C GLY A 84 -0.57 21.91 3.84
N GLY A 85 -0.49 23.10 3.21
CA GLY A 85 -0.35 24.37 3.93
C GLY A 85 -1.60 24.68 4.72
N ARG A 86 -1.43 25.23 5.93
CA ARG A 86 -2.54 25.62 6.80
C ARG A 86 -3.44 26.66 6.17
N PHE A 87 -2.83 27.64 5.49
CA PHE A 87 -3.55 28.70 4.80
C PHE A 87 -3.25 28.67 3.32
N PHE A 88 -4.25 28.96 2.52
CA PHE A 88 -4.08 29.11 1.10
C PHE A 88 -3.09 30.24 0.83
N GLY A 89 -2.00 29.94 0.14
CA GLY A 89 -0.94 30.90 -0.15
C GLY A 89 0.14 31.04 0.93
N ASP A 90 0.04 30.30 2.05
CA ASP A 90 1.08 30.24 3.07
C ASP A 90 1.55 28.80 3.29
N PRO A 91 2.59 28.36 2.57
CA PRO A 91 3.09 26.98 2.68
C PRO A 91 4.04 26.77 3.86
N THR A 92 4.20 27.72 4.77
CA THR A 92 5.21 27.63 5.84
C THR A 92 4.77 26.80 7.03
N VAL A 93 3.46 26.60 7.19
CA VAL A 93 2.90 25.76 8.26
C VAL A 93 2.10 24.63 7.62
N TRP A 94 2.53 23.41 7.85
CA TRP A 94 1.89 22.22 7.29
C TRP A 94 0.92 21.59 8.27
N ILE A 95 -0.19 21.09 7.74
CA ILE A 95 -1.19 20.34 8.48
C ILE A 95 -1.52 19.05 7.74
N VAL A 96 -2.16 18.12 8.44
CA VAL A 96 -2.74 16.93 7.80
C VAL A 96 -4.02 17.34 7.09
N ILE A 97 -4.16 16.94 5.84
CA ILE A 97 -5.35 17.19 5.02
C ILE A 97 -5.93 15.86 4.53
N ASP A 98 -7.23 15.85 4.27
CA ASP A 98 -7.92 14.73 3.64
C ASP A 98 -8.13 15.02 2.17
N VAL A 99 -7.88 14.03 1.32
CA VAL A 99 -7.93 14.15 -0.13
C VAL A 99 -8.61 12.94 -0.72
N ILE A 100 -9.35 13.12 -1.81
CA ILE A 100 -9.94 12.01 -2.56
C ILE A 100 -9.01 11.68 -3.73
N TRP A 101 -8.63 10.42 -3.83
CA TRP A 101 -7.76 9.95 -4.91
C TRP A 101 -8.50 9.98 -6.25
N GLN A 102 -7.97 10.69 -7.21
CA GLN A 102 -8.54 10.80 -8.57
C GLN A 102 -7.55 10.32 -9.64
N GLY A 103 -6.36 9.88 -9.24
CA GLY A 103 -5.33 9.45 -10.17
C GLY A 103 -4.67 10.59 -10.93
N LEU A 104 -4.82 11.83 -10.46
CA LEU A 104 -4.22 13.00 -11.08
C LEU A 104 -2.70 13.03 -10.82
N ALA A 105 -1.97 13.81 -11.60
CA ALA A 105 -0.52 13.97 -11.45
C ALA A 105 -0.14 14.36 -10.01
N TYR A 106 -0.95 15.17 -9.35
CA TYR A 106 -0.78 15.57 -7.96
C TYR A 106 -0.81 14.35 -7.02
N ASP A 107 -1.80 13.48 -7.17
CA ASP A 107 -1.93 12.28 -6.34
C ASP A 107 -0.74 11.34 -6.53
N VAL A 108 -0.34 11.12 -7.77
CA VAL A 108 0.80 10.25 -8.10
C VAL A 108 2.10 10.81 -7.55
N ALA A 109 2.31 12.13 -7.66
CA ALA A 109 3.51 12.78 -7.14
C ALA A 109 3.63 12.64 -5.62
N ILE A 110 2.53 12.83 -4.89
CA ILE A 110 2.48 12.66 -3.43
C ILE A 110 2.74 11.21 -3.05
N PHE A 111 2.14 10.28 -3.78
CA PHE A 111 2.33 8.85 -3.54
C PHE A 111 3.81 8.45 -3.70
N GLU A 112 4.47 8.94 -4.74
CA GLU A 112 5.88 8.65 -4.99
C GLU A 112 6.79 9.17 -3.88
N LYS A 113 6.39 10.24 -3.21
CA LYS A 113 7.13 10.79 -2.06
C LYS A 113 6.88 10.03 -0.76
N GLY A 114 5.92 9.10 -0.76
CA GLY A 114 5.54 8.37 0.44
C GLY A 114 4.63 9.16 1.38
N TRP A 115 3.93 10.16 0.89
CA TRP A 115 3.08 11.06 1.69
C TRP A 115 1.60 10.74 1.57
N VAL A 116 1.26 9.50 1.32
CA VAL A 116 -0.12 9.01 1.25
C VAL A 116 -0.36 8.04 2.42
N TYR A 117 -1.32 8.36 3.27
CA TYR A 117 -1.59 7.60 4.48
C TYR A 117 -3.04 7.16 4.50
N ARG A 118 -3.27 5.95 5.01
CA ARG A 118 -4.62 5.36 5.08
C ARG A 118 -5.48 6.02 6.15
N THR A 119 -4.87 6.44 7.25
CA THR A 119 -5.58 7.04 8.37
C THR A 119 -4.98 8.39 8.74
N GLN A 120 -5.82 9.25 9.34
CA GLN A 120 -5.37 10.54 9.84
C GLN A 120 -4.27 10.38 10.90
N GLU A 121 -4.40 9.37 11.76
CA GLU A 121 -3.44 9.11 12.84
C GLU A 121 -2.05 8.78 12.28
N GLU A 122 -1.98 7.98 11.21
CA GLU A 122 -0.71 7.67 10.56
C GLU A 122 -0.07 8.92 9.97
N ALA A 123 -0.86 9.77 9.33
CA ALA A 123 -0.37 11.04 8.76
C ALA A 123 0.12 11.98 9.87
N GLU A 124 -0.64 12.10 10.96
CA GLU A 124 -0.24 12.93 12.10
C GLU A 124 1.06 12.45 12.73
N ALA A 125 1.25 11.13 12.82
CA ALA A 125 2.47 10.55 13.37
C ALA A 125 3.70 10.83 12.48
N ALA A 126 3.50 10.91 11.16
CA ALA A 126 4.58 11.15 10.20
C ALA A 126 4.91 12.62 10.01
N LEU A 127 3.97 13.53 10.27
CA LEU A 127 4.11 14.95 9.95
C LEU A 127 5.33 15.63 10.60
N PRO A 128 5.65 15.41 11.88
CA PRO A 128 6.81 16.06 12.48
C PRO A 128 8.12 15.77 11.74
N ALA A 129 8.37 14.51 11.38
CA ALA A 129 9.58 14.13 10.67
C ALA A 129 9.62 14.72 9.25
N VAL A 130 8.50 14.69 8.54
CA VAL A 130 8.40 15.22 7.18
C VAL A 130 8.59 16.73 7.20
N ALA A 131 7.96 17.44 8.13
CA ALA A 131 8.10 18.88 8.26
C ALA A 131 9.55 19.28 8.57
N ALA A 132 10.23 18.52 9.44
CA ALA A 132 11.64 18.76 9.75
C ALA A 132 12.53 18.58 8.51
N GLU A 133 12.26 17.53 7.73
CA GLU A 133 12.99 17.26 6.49
C GLU A 133 12.79 18.38 5.47
N MET A 134 11.58 18.91 5.38
CA MET A 134 11.24 19.96 4.43
C MET A 134 11.56 21.35 4.95
N GLY A 135 11.96 21.50 6.20
CA GLY A 135 12.27 22.80 6.79
C GLY A 135 11.08 23.70 7.01
N VAL A 136 9.91 23.13 7.29
CA VAL A 136 8.66 23.87 7.53
C VAL A 136 8.14 23.60 8.94
N GLU A 137 7.30 24.51 9.43
CA GLU A 137 6.57 24.30 10.68
C GLU A 137 5.35 23.41 10.43
N TYR A 138 4.79 22.85 11.51
CA TYR A 138 3.60 22.03 11.41
C TYR A 138 2.65 22.24 12.59
N GLU A 139 1.39 21.89 12.39
CA GLU A 139 0.38 21.82 13.44
C GLU A 139 -0.36 20.47 13.34
N LEU A 140 -0.67 19.91 14.50
CA LEU A 140 -1.50 18.71 14.60
C LEU A 140 -2.93 19.03 15.02
#